data_ec9ff1a4fc1a2413f43b07ece1132923
#
_entry.id   ec9ff1a4fc1a2413f43b07ece1132923
#
_cell.length_a   1.000
_cell.length_b   1.000
_cell.length_c   1.000
_cell.angle_alpha   90.00
_cell.angle_beta   90.00
_cell.angle_gamma   90.00
#
_symmetry.space_group_name_H-M   'P 1'
#
loop_
_entity.id
_entity.type
_entity.pdbx_description
1 polymer ?
#
loop_
_entity_poly.entity_id
_entity_poly.type
_entity_poly.pdbx_seq_one_letter_code
_entity_poly.pdbx_strand_id
1 'polypeptide(L)'
;MAYVLVGRLSINVYSPSSPTDEEWDAYLKYRVQHMPRVDAVLVYTQGGASTIPQRERLNRMPPRVLGVLGAVVTSSVYVRAMYKARPETHALWRVFSETEWDGAFRHLGVRHEERSTVLATVTKLGVDLGLAMPLLPS
;
A
#
# COMPACT_ATOMS: atom_id res chain seq x y z
N MET A 1 -1.55 -4.71 -10.31
CA MET A 1 -1.26 -4.66 -8.88
C MET A 1 -1.37 -6.04 -8.27
N ALA A 2 -0.64 -6.28 -7.21
CA ALA A 2 -0.73 -7.52 -6.43
C ALA A 2 -0.92 -7.16 -4.96
N TYR A 3 -1.63 -7.99 -4.22
CA TYR A 3 -1.93 -7.72 -2.82
C TYR A 3 -2.16 -9.02 -2.05
N VAL A 4 -1.89 -8.98 -0.75
CA VAL A 4 -2.08 -10.12 0.15
C VAL A 4 -2.20 -9.63 1.59
N LEU A 5 -2.87 -10.40 2.44
CA LEU A 5 -2.88 -10.17 3.89
C LEU A 5 -1.74 -10.93 4.55
N VAL A 6 -0.99 -10.23 5.39
CA VAL A 6 -0.04 -10.83 6.32
C VAL A 6 -0.49 -10.40 7.71
N GLY A 7 -1.05 -11.35 8.47
CA GLY A 7 -1.71 -11.00 9.73
C GLY A 7 -2.87 -10.04 9.50
N ARG A 8 -2.79 -8.84 10.07
CA ARG A 8 -3.79 -7.78 9.93
C ARG A 8 -3.35 -6.66 8.99
N LEU A 9 -2.25 -6.86 8.29
CA LEU A 9 -1.68 -5.90 7.35
C LEU A 9 -1.99 -6.31 5.92
N SER A 10 -2.65 -5.44 5.16
CA SER A 10 -2.80 -5.61 3.71
C SER A 10 -1.55 -5.04 3.04
N ILE A 11 -0.84 -5.87 2.29
CA ILE A 11 0.33 -5.46 1.53
C ILE A 11 -0.06 -5.37 0.07
N ASN A 12 0.09 -4.18 -0.51
CA ASN A 12 -0.27 -3.89 -1.88
C ASN A 12 0.98 -3.42 -2.64
N VAL A 13 1.24 -4.03 -3.79
CA VAL A 13 2.33 -3.62 -4.67
C VAL A 13 1.73 -3.22 -6.01
N TYR A 14 2.06 -2.02 -6.48
CA TYR A 14 1.59 -1.54 -7.79
C TYR A 14 2.60 -1.91 -8.88
N SER A 15 2.09 -2.23 -10.07
CA SER A 15 2.89 -2.25 -11.28
C SER A 15 3.32 -0.81 -11.63
N PRO A 16 4.25 -0.61 -12.61
CA PRO A 16 4.67 0.74 -13.00
C PRO A 16 3.55 1.62 -13.53
N SER A 17 2.47 1.03 -14.03
CA SER A 17 1.28 1.74 -14.49
C SER A 17 0.16 1.69 -13.45
N SER A 18 -0.84 2.55 -13.62
CA SER A 18 -2.05 2.51 -12.80
C SER A 18 -2.75 1.14 -12.94
N PRO A 19 -3.42 0.65 -11.89
CA PRO A 19 -4.24 -0.55 -12.03
C PRO A 19 -5.34 -0.33 -13.06
N THR A 20 -5.76 -1.39 -13.73
CA THR A 20 -6.97 -1.34 -14.55
C THR A 20 -8.18 -1.19 -13.63
N ASP A 21 -9.31 -0.73 -14.18
CA ASP A 21 -10.53 -0.64 -13.39
C ASP A 21 -10.98 -2.01 -12.89
N GLU A 22 -10.78 -3.06 -13.66
CA GLU A 22 -11.08 -4.43 -13.24
C GLU A 22 -10.22 -4.87 -12.06
N GLU A 23 -8.91 -4.61 -12.12
CA GLU A 23 -8.01 -4.89 -11.00
C GLU A 23 -8.41 -4.11 -9.75
N TRP A 24 -8.76 -2.85 -9.92
CA TRP A 24 -9.15 -1.98 -8.81
C TRP A 24 -10.45 -2.45 -8.16
N ASP A 25 -11.45 -2.81 -8.97
CA ASP A 25 -12.72 -3.33 -8.46
C ASP A 25 -12.53 -4.64 -7.70
N ALA A 26 -11.68 -5.52 -8.19
CA ALA A 26 -11.33 -6.76 -7.49
C ALA A 26 -10.66 -6.48 -6.15
N TYR A 27 -9.75 -5.51 -6.11
CA TYR A 27 -9.09 -5.09 -4.87
C TYR A 27 -10.08 -4.50 -3.87
N LEU A 28 -10.98 -3.62 -4.30
CA LEU A 28 -11.98 -3.03 -3.40
C LEU A 28 -12.90 -4.11 -2.83
N LYS A 29 -13.30 -5.08 -3.64
CA LYS A 29 -14.09 -6.23 -3.19
C LYS A 29 -13.33 -7.04 -2.14
N TYR A 30 -12.05 -7.28 -2.37
CA TYR A 30 -11.17 -7.97 -1.41
C TYR A 30 -11.11 -7.21 -0.09
N ARG A 31 -10.95 -5.89 -0.12
CA ARG A 31 -10.92 -5.05 1.07
C ARG A 31 -12.22 -5.15 1.88
N VAL A 32 -13.37 -5.13 1.22
CA VAL A 32 -14.66 -5.28 1.88
C VAL A 32 -14.81 -6.67 2.51
N GLN A 33 -14.41 -7.73 1.79
CA GLN A 33 -14.49 -9.10 2.31
C GLN A 33 -13.62 -9.32 3.54
N HIS A 34 -12.47 -8.64 3.62
CA HIS A 34 -11.50 -8.82 4.71
C HIS A 34 -11.51 -7.66 5.71
N MET A 35 -12.50 -6.78 5.63
CA MET A 35 -12.60 -5.56 6.42
C MET A 35 -12.37 -5.76 7.93
N PRO A 36 -12.94 -6.78 8.58
CA PRO A 36 -12.71 -6.97 10.01
C PRO A 36 -11.29 -7.41 10.39
N ARG A 37 -10.48 -7.80 9.39
CA ARG A 37 -9.12 -8.33 9.60
C ARG A 37 -8.03 -7.36 9.22
N VAL A 38 -8.38 -6.21 8.62
CA VAL A 38 -7.39 -5.25 8.15
C VAL A 38 -7.33 -4.07 9.10
N ASP A 39 -6.20 -3.91 9.77
CA ASP A 39 -5.92 -2.77 10.66
C ASP A 39 -5.05 -1.71 9.97
N ALA A 40 -4.26 -2.12 8.99
CA ALA A 40 -3.30 -1.26 8.32
C ALA A 40 -3.07 -1.70 6.87
N VAL A 41 -2.63 -0.77 6.05
CA VAL A 41 -2.31 -0.99 4.63
C VAL A 41 -0.91 -0.48 4.35
N LEU A 42 -0.08 -1.32 3.76
CA LEU A 42 1.23 -0.95 3.23
C LEU A 42 1.15 -0.97 1.71
N VAL A 43 1.49 0.14 1.09
CA VAL A 43 1.61 0.26 -0.37
C VAL A 43 3.08 0.42 -0.72
N TYR A 44 3.57 -0.43 -1.61
CA TYR A 44 4.87 -0.25 -2.26
C TYR A 44 4.65 0.06 -3.73
N THR A 45 5.26 1.13 -4.23
CA THR A 45 5.16 1.49 -5.64
C THR A 45 6.43 2.16 -6.13
N GLN A 46 6.83 1.84 -7.36
CA GLN A 46 7.95 2.47 -8.04
C GLN A 46 7.47 3.60 -9.00
N GLY A 47 6.17 3.84 -9.07
CA GLY A 47 5.62 4.90 -9.92
C GLY A 47 4.14 4.76 -10.24
N GLY A 48 3.60 3.54 -10.17
CA GLY A 48 2.17 3.30 -10.40
C GLY A 48 1.32 3.83 -9.25
N ALA A 49 0.13 4.31 -9.57
CA ALA A 49 -0.83 4.80 -8.59
C ALA A 49 -2.24 4.67 -9.14
N SER A 50 -3.22 4.58 -8.23
CA SER A 50 -4.62 4.60 -8.63
C SER A 50 -4.98 5.91 -9.33
N THR A 51 -5.92 5.85 -10.27
CA THR A 51 -6.44 7.02 -10.97
C THR A 51 -7.37 7.82 -10.07
N ILE A 52 -7.70 9.05 -10.47
CA ILE A 52 -8.65 9.88 -9.73
C ILE A 52 -10.02 9.19 -9.60
N PRO A 53 -10.64 8.65 -10.68
CA PRO A 53 -11.90 7.93 -10.53
C PRO A 53 -11.80 6.70 -9.62
N GLN A 54 -10.68 5.98 -9.66
CA GLN A 54 -10.46 4.83 -8.77
C GLN A 54 -10.43 5.27 -7.30
N ARG A 55 -9.75 6.37 -7.00
CA ARG A 55 -9.71 6.92 -5.63
C ARG A 55 -11.08 7.41 -5.17
N GLU A 56 -11.87 7.99 -6.05
CA GLU A 56 -13.23 8.39 -5.73
C GLU A 56 -14.09 7.18 -5.35
N ARG A 57 -13.93 6.07 -6.04
CA ARG A 57 -14.63 4.82 -5.68
C ARG A 57 -14.17 4.29 -4.33
N LEU A 58 -12.88 4.36 -4.03
CA LEU A 58 -12.38 4.00 -2.70
C LEU A 58 -13.01 4.87 -1.61
N ASN A 59 -13.10 6.18 -1.84
CA ASN A 59 -13.65 7.13 -0.87
C ASN A 59 -15.14 6.93 -0.59
N ARG A 60 -15.83 6.18 -1.43
CA ARG A 60 -17.26 5.80 -1.20
C ARG A 60 -17.40 4.50 -0.41
N MET A 61 -16.30 3.86 -0.07
CA MET A 61 -16.31 2.65 0.73
C MET A 61 -16.78 2.92 2.16
N PRO A 62 -17.24 1.89 2.89
CA PRO A 62 -17.62 2.06 4.28
C PRO A 62 -16.51 2.65 5.14
N PRO A 63 -16.83 3.43 6.18
CA PRO A 63 -15.81 4.04 7.06
C PRO A 63 -14.81 3.05 7.63
N ARG A 64 -15.18 1.80 7.83
CA ARG A 64 -14.26 0.75 8.31
C ARG A 64 -13.13 0.46 7.33
N VAL A 65 -13.40 0.57 6.02
CA VAL A 65 -12.37 0.38 4.99
C VAL A 65 -11.42 1.57 4.97
N LEU A 66 -11.95 2.77 5.15
CA LEU A 66 -11.20 4.02 5.06
C LEU A 66 -10.42 4.35 6.34
N GLY A 67 -10.90 3.88 7.49
CA GLY A 67 -10.37 4.23 8.81
C GLY A 67 -9.16 3.42 9.25
N VAL A 68 -8.31 2.98 8.32
CA VAL A 68 -7.11 2.20 8.62
C VAL A 68 -5.85 3.04 8.46
N LEU A 69 -4.81 2.71 9.23
CA LEU A 69 -3.49 3.31 9.04
C LEU A 69 -2.92 2.90 7.70
N GLY A 70 -2.29 3.84 7.00
CA GLY A 70 -1.67 3.56 5.72
C GLY A 70 -0.26 4.11 5.64
N ALA A 71 0.61 3.39 4.94
CA ALA A 71 1.94 3.84 4.59
C ALA A 71 2.20 3.55 3.11
N VAL A 72 2.76 4.51 2.42
CA VAL A 72 3.24 4.35 1.05
C VAL A 72 4.76 4.43 1.07
N VAL A 73 5.43 3.40 0.61
CA VAL A 73 6.88 3.40 0.43
C VAL A 73 7.16 3.48 -1.07
N THR A 74 7.87 4.51 -1.49
CA THR A 74 8.11 4.77 -2.91
C THR A 74 9.41 5.50 -3.16
N SER A 75 10.05 5.20 -4.31
CA SER A 75 11.14 5.98 -4.87
C SER A 75 10.64 7.12 -5.78
N SER A 76 9.36 7.15 -6.11
CA SER A 76 8.78 8.11 -7.05
C SER A 76 8.50 9.44 -6.38
N VAL A 77 9.13 10.50 -6.88
CA VAL A 77 8.86 11.88 -6.44
C VAL A 77 7.42 12.28 -6.76
N TYR A 78 6.91 11.85 -7.91
CA TYR A 78 5.54 12.14 -8.33
C TYR A 78 4.51 11.53 -7.36
N VAL A 79 4.66 10.24 -7.05
CA VAL A 79 3.76 9.54 -6.11
C VAL A 79 3.80 10.20 -4.73
N ARG A 80 4.99 10.56 -4.28
CA ARG A 80 5.16 11.25 -3.00
C ARG A 80 4.42 12.57 -2.97
N ALA A 81 4.57 13.38 -4.00
CA ALA A 81 3.89 14.68 -4.10
C ALA A 81 2.38 14.50 -4.15
N MET A 82 1.89 13.51 -4.89
CA MET A 82 0.48 13.22 -5.03
C MET A 82 -0.17 12.88 -3.69
N TYR A 83 0.46 12.01 -2.89
CA TYR A 83 -0.07 11.65 -1.57
C TYR A 83 -0.02 12.81 -0.58
N LYS A 84 1.06 13.60 -0.60
CA LYS A 84 1.18 14.79 0.27
C LYS A 84 0.16 15.87 -0.03
N ALA A 85 -0.34 15.94 -1.26
CA ALA A 85 -1.33 16.92 -1.68
C ALA A 85 -2.77 16.57 -1.29
N ARG A 86 -3.00 15.39 -0.68
CA ARG A 86 -4.34 14.93 -0.32
C ARG A 86 -4.65 15.23 1.15
N PRO A 87 -5.51 16.22 1.44
CA PRO A 87 -5.85 16.55 2.83
C PRO A 87 -6.54 15.40 3.57
N GLU A 88 -7.37 14.63 2.87
CA GLU A 88 -8.16 13.53 3.44
C GLU A 88 -7.32 12.35 3.94
N THR A 89 -6.06 12.26 3.50
CA THR A 89 -5.19 11.15 3.88
C THR A 89 -4.20 11.51 4.99
N HIS A 90 -4.07 12.79 5.36
CA HIS A 90 -3.00 13.27 6.22
C HIS A 90 -2.96 12.65 7.62
N ALA A 91 -4.11 12.32 8.20
CA ALA A 91 -4.17 11.81 9.57
C ALA A 91 -3.74 10.34 9.67
N LEU A 92 -4.08 9.52 8.68
CA LEU A 92 -3.90 8.07 8.71
C LEU A 92 -2.81 7.58 7.76
N TRP A 93 -2.56 8.31 6.68
CA TRP A 93 -1.62 7.92 5.63
C TRP A 93 -0.37 8.76 5.66
N ARG A 94 0.78 8.09 5.54
CA ARG A 94 2.08 8.75 5.41
C ARG A 94 2.87 8.14 4.27
N VAL A 95 3.73 8.95 3.66
CA VAL A 95 4.59 8.56 2.54
C VAL A 95 6.02 8.50 3.04
N PHE A 96 6.72 7.43 2.66
CA PHE A 96 8.10 7.16 3.03
C PHE A 96 8.93 6.88 1.79
N SER A 97 10.22 7.24 1.82
CA SER A 97 11.17 6.81 0.80
C SER A 97 11.58 5.35 1.03
N GLU A 98 12.25 4.77 0.03
CA GLU A 98 12.76 3.39 0.14
C GLU A 98 13.88 3.23 1.19
N THR A 99 14.40 4.33 1.74
CA THR A 99 15.37 4.31 2.84
C THR A 99 14.71 4.45 4.21
N GLU A 100 13.41 4.64 4.26
CA GLU A 100 12.66 4.94 5.48
C GLU A 100 11.72 3.82 5.91
N TRP A 101 12.05 2.58 5.59
CA TRP A 101 11.24 1.41 5.97
C TRP A 101 10.95 1.34 7.47
N ASP A 102 11.93 1.68 8.29
CA ASP A 102 11.76 1.66 9.74
C ASP A 102 10.65 2.61 10.20
N GLY A 103 10.60 3.81 9.62
CA GLY A 103 9.53 4.77 9.88
C GLY A 103 8.16 4.26 9.43
N ALA A 104 8.09 3.62 8.27
CA ALA A 104 6.86 3.03 7.77
C ALA A 104 6.34 1.94 8.72
N PHE A 105 7.21 1.05 9.16
CA PHE A 105 6.84 -0.02 10.10
C PHE A 105 6.34 0.53 11.44
N ARG A 106 7.02 1.55 11.96
CA ARG A 106 6.57 2.20 13.20
C ARG A 106 5.21 2.84 13.04
N HIS A 107 4.98 3.52 11.93
CA HIS A 107 3.67 4.13 11.67
C HIS A 107 2.56 3.10 11.61
N LEU A 108 2.80 1.95 10.97
CA LEU A 108 1.81 0.88 10.80
C LEU A 108 1.68 -0.02 12.04
N GLY A 109 2.57 0.09 13.00
CA GLY A 109 2.57 -0.79 14.16
C GLY A 109 3.06 -2.20 13.87
N VAL A 110 3.89 -2.38 12.84
CA VAL A 110 4.49 -3.68 12.51
C VAL A 110 5.55 -4.01 13.55
N ARG A 111 5.40 -5.15 14.21
CA ARG A 111 6.35 -5.60 15.22
C ARG A 111 7.68 -5.98 14.58
N HIS A 112 8.76 -5.80 15.33
CA HIS A 112 10.11 -6.04 14.82
C HIS A 112 10.28 -7.45 14.22
N GLU A 113 9.74 -8.47 14.89
CA GLU A 113 9.82 -9.87 14.45
C GLU A 113 9.00 -10.16 13.18
N GLU A 114 8.10 -9.27 12.77
CA GLU A 114 7.28 -9.42 11.56
C GLU A 114 7.90 -8.74 10.34
N ARG A 115 8.87 -7.86 10.54
CA ARG A 115 9.42 -7.01 9.48
C ARG A 115 10.03 -7.80 8.33
N SER A 116 10.78 -8.84 8.62
CA SER A 116 11.41 -9.65 7.57
C SER A 116 10.38 -10.36 6.69
N THR A 117 9.29 -10.84 7.27
CA THR A 117 8.19 -11.46 6.52
C THR A 117 7.50 -10.44 5.63
N VAL A 118 7.25 -9.23 6.14
CA VAL A 118 6.64 -8.15 5.35
C VAL A 118 7.53 -7.78 4.16
N LEU A 119 8.82 -7.57 4.39
CA LEU A 119 9.77 -7.22 3.32
C LEU A 119 9.90 -8.32 2.28
N ALA A 120 9.97 -9.58 2.70
CA ALA A 120 10.00 -10.72 1.78
C ALA A 120 8.72 -10.79 0.95
N THR A 121 7.57 -10.48 1.54
CA THR A 121 6.29 -10.46 0.83
C THR A 121 6.25 -9.34 -0.21
N VAL A 122 6.70 -8.14 0.14
CA VAL A 122 6.82 -7.03 -0.82
C VAL A 122 7.70 -7.42 -2.00
N THR A 123 8.86 -8.01 -1.74
CA THR A 123 9.78 -8.47 -2.80
C THR A 123 9.11 -9.51 -3.70
N LYS A 124 8.44 -10.50 -3.10
CA LYS A 124 7.76 -11.55 -3.87
C LYS A 124 6.67 -10.99 -4.77
N LEU A 125 5.81 -10.12 -4.23
CA LEU A 125 4.75 -9.50 -5.03
C LEU A 125 5.32 -8.64 -6.15
N GLY A 126 6.40 -7.91 -5.89
CA GLY A 126 7.08 -7.12 -6.90
C GLY A 126 7.65 -7.98 -8.03
N VAL A 127 8.32 -9.07 -7.69
CA VAL A 127 8.85 -10.03 -8.68
C VAL A 127 7.72 -10.62 -9.50
N ASP A 128 6.62 -11.02 -8.86
CA ASP A 128 5.45 -11.58 -9.56
C ASP A 128 4.85 -10.59 -10.57
N LEU A 129 4.98 -9.28 -10.31
CA LEU A 129 4.56 -8.23 -11.24
C LEU A 129 5.61 -7.87 -12.29
N GLY A 130 6.78 -8.53 -12.28
CA GLY A 130 7.87 -8.22 -13.19
C GLY A 130 8.66 -6.97 -12.86
N LEU A 131 8.58 -6.48 -11.62
CA LEU A 131 9.35 -5.33 -11.19
C LEU A 131 10.82 -5.70 -10.94
N ALA A 132 11.71 -4.77 -11.26
CA ALA A 132 13.11 -4.83 -10.82
C ALA A 132 13.15 -4.41 -9.35
N MET A 133 13.15 -5.37 -8.45
CA MET A 133 13.12 -5.09 -7.02
C MET A 133 14.51 -4.78 -6.48
N PRO A 134 14.67 -3.68 -5.71
CA PRO A 134 15.91 -3.41 -5.00
C PRO A 134 16.09 -4.43 -3.87
N LEU A 135 17.32 -4.53 -3.36
CA LEU A 135 17.56 -5.27 -2.12
C LEU A 135 16.94 -4.48 -0.96
N LEU A 136 15.89 -5.04 -0.38
CA LEU A 136 15.22 -4.42 0.76
C LEU A 136 15.97 -4.74 2.06
N PRO A 137 15.88 -3.87 3.09
CA PRO A 137 16.51 -4.14 4.36
C PRO A 137 15.95 -5.40 4.99
N SER A 138 16.78 -6.12 5.70
CA SER A 138 16.39 -7.37 6.37
C SER A 138 16.13 -7.14 7.86
#